data_e01c07262b9a88cda852f41abb1eadf6
#
_entry.id   e01c07262b9a88cda852f41abb1eadf6
#
_cell.length_a   1.000
_cell.length_b   1.000
_cell.length_c   1.000
_cell.angle_alpha   90.00
_cell.angle_beta   90.00
_cell.angle_gamma   90.00
#
_symmetry.space_group_name_H-M   'P 1'
#
loop_
_entity.id
_entity.type
_entity.pdbx_description
1 polymer ?
#
loop_
_entity_poly.entity_id
_entity_poly.type
_entity_poly.pdbx_seq_one_letter_code
_entity_poly.pdbx_strand_id
1 'polypeptide(L)'
;SSVQATDSTEEYDEEVYKEEVIPGKVIAIIKDEYETLETSGGDYIQKVQVLKVKLTKGKEKGKLIEVYNTVDGIMANSFDAKVGDELYVGIERDEEGNILQGHITNVKRDKYLIYLVIAFILLTIIVGGTKGVKTLFTLGITIIGVYYMLRGIINGQNPVVTSIMVSIVVTIITMFIIGGFNKKAIAAIAGTLSGVIIAGTISLVIGYYANLSGLETSESQMLLYSTESMHLDFKGILFASILLGTLGAVMDVCMSISSSIKELKDNNPLMTVGQLFKSGMNIGKDVMGTMSNTLILAFAGSSLNSIMLIWGYQMGRRQFMNIPFIGTEIIQGLSGSIGIVLTVPVTAIISVMVLKRKPIKSNKNKSNKKNKR
;
A
#
# COMPACT_ATOMS: atom_id res chain seq x y z
N SER A 1 -34.62 24.27 48.03
CA SER A 1 -33.92 23.03 48.30
C SER A 1 -33.17 22.57 47.05
N SER A 2 -31.92 22.92 47.06
CA SER A 2 -30.94 22.56 46.05
C SER A 2 -30.35 21.19 46.37
N VAL A 3 -30.52 20.26 45.44
CA VAL A 3 -29.83 18.96 45.46
C VAL A 3 -28.46 19.16 44.76
N GLN A 4 -27.40 19.08 45.53
CA GLN A 4 -26.04 18.96 45.03
C GLN A 4 -25.83 17.56 44.47
N ALA A 5 -25.59 17.45 43.17
CA ALA A 5 -25.04 16.26 42.55
C ALA A 5 -23.53 16.20 42.89
N THR A 6 -23.13 15.23 43.67
CA THR A 6 -21.74 14.87 43.90
C THR A 6 -21.24 14.15 42.65
N ASP A 7 -20.40 14.86 41.92
CA ASP A 7 -19.63 14.36 40.76
C ASP A 7 -18.46 13.52 41.35
N SER A 8 -18.67 12.21 41.39
CA SER A 8 -17.56 11.25 41.65
C SER A 8 -17.05 10.74 40.30
N THR A 9 -16.22 11.55 39.66
CA THR A 9 -15.31 11.07 38.63
C THR A 9 -14.27 10.18 39.32
N GLU A 10 -14.51 8.89 39.35
CA GLU A 10 -13.44 7.92 39.57
C GLU A 10 -12.54 8.02 38.34
N GLU A 11 -11.39 8.69 38.53
CA GLU A 11 -10.24 8.61 37.64
C GLU A 11 -9.78 7.15 37.64
N TYR A 12 -10.22 6.38 36.63
CA TYR A 12 -9.57 5.10 36.33
C TYR A 12 -8.19 5.46 35.78
N ASP A 13 -7.17 5.43 36.65
CA ASP A 13 -5.78 5.30 36.24
C ASP A 13 -5.67 4.01 35.41
N GLU A 14 -5.80 4.10 34.09
CA GLU A 14 -5.34 3.07 33.18
C GLU A 14 -3.79 3.02 33.31
N GLU A 15 -3.30 2.33 34.34
CA GLU A 15 -1.93 1.83 34.30
C GLU A 15 -1.83 0.97 33.03
N VAL A 16 -1.19 1.51 32.00
CA VAL A 16 -0.81 0.78 30.80
C VAL A 16 0.19 -0.30 31.23
N TYR A 17 -0.34 -1.44 31.71
CA TYR A 17 0.45 -2.64 31.93
C TYR A 17 1.11 -2.99 30.61
N LYS A 18 2.42 -2.76 30.50
CA LYS A 18 3.19 -3.20 29.35
C LYS A 18 3.22 -4.71 29.36
N GLU A 19 2.28 -5.30 28.68
CA GLU A 19 2.22 -6.73 28.44
C GLU A 19 3.57 -7.18 27.84
N GLU A 20 4.26 -8.10 28.49
CA GLU A 20 5.50 -8.68 28.00
C GLU A 20 5.17 -9.83 27.05
N VAL A 21 5.39 -9.62 25.73
CA VAL A 21 5.13 -10.63 24.71
C VAL A 21 6.37 -11.45 24.43
N ILE A 22 6.32 -12.74 24.76
CA ILE A 22 7.47 -13.66 24.65
C ILE A 22 7.14 -14.80 23.66
N PRO A 23 8.05 -15.16 22.75
CA PRO A 23 7.83 -16.30 21.87
C PRO A 23 7.93 -17.63 22.63
N GLY A 24 6.96 -18.50 22.38
CA GLY A 24 6.86 -19.83 22.97
C GLY A 24 6.57 -20.90 21.94
N LYS A 25 6.74 -22.17 22.31
CA LYS A 25 6.39 -23.33 21.51
C LYS A 25 5.47 -24.24 22.29
N VAL A 26 4.37 -24.67 21.67
CA VAL A 26 3.41 -25.60 22.24
C VAL A 26 4.07 -26.97 22.37
N ILE A 27 4.14 -27.48 23.61
CA ILE A 27 4.74 -28.80 23.91
C ILE A 27 3.65 -29.85 24.11
N ALA A 28 2.53 -29.48 24.74
CA ALA A 28 1.39 -30.38 24.94
C ALA A 28 0.09 -29.57 25.00
N ILE A 29 -1.00 -30.23 24.70
CA ILE A 29 -2.37 -29.74 24.93
C ILE A 29 -2.89 -30.47 26.17
N ILE A 30 -3.19 -29.73 27.22
CA ILE A 30 -3.64 -30.25 28.51
C ILE A 30 -5.16 -30.48 28.47
N LYS A 31 -5.90 -29.49 27.91
CA LYS A 31 -7.36 -29.53 27.76
C LYS A 31 -7.71 -29.09 26.34
N ASP A 32 -8.68 -29.77 25.72
CA ASP A 32 -9.20 -29.46 24.38
C ASP A 32 -10.69 -29.87 24.35
N GLU A 33 -11.53 -28.94 24.74
CA GLU A 33 -12.97 -29.20 24.95
C GLU A 33 -13.82 -28.09 24.36
N TYR A 34 -15.07 -28.43 24.00
CA TYR A 34 -16.09 -27.48 23.60
C TYR A 34 -16.91 -27.07 24.81
N GLU A 35 -17.05 -25.79 25.03
CA GLU A 35 -17.89 -25.20 26.07
C GLU A 35 -19.04 -24.41 25.43
N THR A 36 -20.23 -24.56 25.98
CA THR A 36 -21.40 -23.78 25.57
C THR A 36 -21.54 -22.59 26.48
N LEU A 37 -21.47 -21.38 25.92
CA LEU A 37 -21.76 -20.15 26.63
C LEU A 37 -23.18 -19.71 26.33
N GLU A 38 -24.00 -19.62 27.38
CA GLU A 38 -25.33 -19.02 27.31
C GLU A 38 -25.20 -17.50 27.24
N THR A 39 -25.60 -16.90 26.14
CA THR A 39 -25.62 -15.45 25.97
C THR A 39 -27.04 -14.96 25.75
N SER A 40 -27.30 -13.67 26.00
CA SER A 40 -28.59 -13.03 25.75
C SER A 40 -29.04 -13.10 24.28
N GLY A 41 -28.18 -13.52 23.35
CA GLY A 41 -28.43 -13.68 21.92
C GLY A 41 -28.61 -15.14 21.46
N GLY A 42 -28.47 -16.13 22.36
CA GLY A 42 -28.51 -17.56 22.09
C GLY A 42 -27.28 -18.30 22.57
N ASP A 43 -27.32 -19.63 22.54
CA ASP A 43 -26.22 -20.48 22.94
C ASP A 43 -25.08 -20.38 21.92
N TYR A 44 -23.89 -20.14 22.42
CA TYR A 44 -22.67 -20.02 21.63
C TYR A 44 -21.64 -21.08 22.02
N ILE A 45 -21.21 -21.89 21.06
CA ILE A 45 -20.24 -22.96 21.30
C ILE A 45 -18.84 -22.43 20.97
N GLN A 46 -17.97 -22.43 21.97
CA GLN A 46 -16.56 -22.13 21.80
C GLN A 46 -15.68 -23.35 22.16
N LYS A 47 -14.54 -23.48 21.54
CA LYS A 47 -13.55 -24.46 21.89
C LYS A 47 -12.52 -23.82 22.83
N VAL A 48 -12.28 -24.44 23.98
CA VAL A 48 -11.30 -23.96 24.96
C VAL A 48 -10.13 -24.94 25.00
N GLN A 49 -8.93 -24.42 24.82
CA GLN A 49 -7.70 -25.17 24.91
C GLN A 49 -6.86 -24.65 26.07
N VAL A 50 -6.29 -25.55 26.86
CA VAL A 50 -5.24 -25.24 27.82
C VAL A 50 -3.95 -25.85 27.30
N LEU A 51 -2.97 -25.01 26.98
CA LEU A 51 -1.76 -25.37 26.31
C LEU A 51 -0.57 -25.30 27.26
N LYS A 52 0.31 -26.30 27.22
CA LYS A 52 1.61 -26.24 27.87
C LYS A 52 2.62 -25.67 26.89
N VAL A 53 3.11 -24.47 27.16
CA VAL A 53 4.00 -23.72 26.27
C VAL A 53 5.37 -23.55 26.88
N LYS A 54 6.42 -23.87 26.12
CA LYS A 54 7.82 -23.64 26.51
C LYS A 54 8.28 -22.31 25.93
N LEU A 55 8.67 -21.38 26.78
CA LEU A 55 9.22 -20.09 26.36
C LEU A 55 10.57 -20.29 25.65
N THR A 56 10.74 -19.65 24.50
CA THR A 56 11.92 -19.87 23.63
C THR A 56 12.94 -18.74 23.71
N LYS A 57 12.54 -17.55 24.20
CA LYS A 57 13.38 -16.35 24.35
C LYS A 57 13.08 -15.65 25.67
N GLY A 58 13.82 -14.58 25.94
CA GLY A 58 13.66 -13.75 27.15
C GLY A 58 14.41 -14.30 28.36
N LYS A 59 14.21 -13.66 29.53
CA LYS A 59 14.85 -14.04 30.79
C LYS A 59 14.41 -15.43 31.29
N GLU A 60 13.24 -15.86 30.86
CA GLU A 60 12.62 -17.13 31.30
C GLU A 60 12.66 -18.21 30.20
N LYS A 61 13.65 -18.14 29.32
CA LYS A 61 13.87 -19.15 28.29
C LYS A 61 13.94 -20.55 28.90
N GLY A 62 13.10 -21.44 28.37
CA GLY A 62 13.02 -22.84 28.82
C GLY A 62 11.96 -23.10 29.88
N LYS A 63 11.37 -22.08 30.51
CA LYS A 63 10.26 -22.22 31.45
C LYS A 63 9.02 -22.73 30.73
N LEU A 64 8.29 -23.61 31.40
CA LEU A 64 6.98 -24.13 30.95
C LEU A 64 5.88 -23.33 31.65
N ILE A 65 4.95 -22.83 30.88
CA ILE A 65 3.78 -22.11 31.39
C ILE A 65 2.50 -22.70 30.82
N GLU A 66 1.41 -22.53 31.51
CA GLU A 66 0.07 -22.84 31.02
C GLU A 66 -0.51 -21.60 30.36
N VAL A 67 -1.10 -21.78 29.18
CA VAL A 67 -1.63 -20.70 28.35
C VAL A 67 -3.05 -21.09 27.95
N TYR A 68 -3.98 -20.18 28.19
CA TYR A 68 -5.37 -20.34 27.80
C TYR A 68 -5.58 -19.85 26.36
N ASN A 69 -6.29 -20.62 25.56
CA ASN A 69 -6.65 -20.32 24.20
C ASN A 69 -8.13 -20.59 23.96
N THR A 70 -8.86 -19.59 23.54
CA THR A 70 -10.26 -19.72 23.17
C THR A 70 -10.38 -19.68 21.64
N VAL A 71 -10.97 -20.74 21.07
CA VAL A 71 -11.18 -20.89 19.64
C VAL A 71 -12.67 -20.74 19.37
N ASP A 72 -13.09 -19.57 18.94
CA ASP A 72 -14.50 -19.25 18.73
C ASP A 72 -14.90 -19.11 17.25
N GLY A 73 -13.94 -19.15 16.33
CA GLY A 73 -14.17 -19.03 14.88
C GLY A 73 -14.65 -17.65 14.40
N ILE A 74 -14.93 -16.72 15.30
CA ILE A 74 -15.43 -15.38 15.00
C ILE A 74 -14.31 -14.35 15.08
N MET A 75 -13.39 -14.53 16.04
CA MET A 75 -12.28 -13.60 16.23
C MET A 75 -11.13 -13.87 15.26
N ALA A 76 -10.56 -12.82 14.70
CA ALA A 76 -9.43 -12.90 13.75
C ALA A 76 -8.17 -13.58 14.34
N ASN A 77 -8.02 -13.56 15.66
CA ASN A 77 -6.92 -14.20 16.39
C ASN A 77 -7.26 -15.60 16.89
N SER A 78 -8.49 -16.08 16.64
CA SER A 78 -8.92 -17.43 16.98
C SER A 78 -8.16 -18.45 16.13
N PHE A 79 -7.44 -19.36 16.77
CA PHE A 79 -6.68 -20.38 16.08
C PHE A 79 -6.62 -21.68 16.90
N ASP A 80 -6.83 -22.79 16.23
CA ASP A 80 -6.76 -24.13 16.82
C ASP A 80 -5.31 -24.56 16.96
N ALA A 81 -4.74 -24.45 18.17
CA ALA A 81 -3.35 -24.72 18.45
C ALA A 81 -3.03 -26.21 18.40
N LYS A 82 -1.88 -26.56 17.83
CA LYS A 82 -1.37 -27.93 17.75
C LYS A 82 -0.01 -28.03 18.44
N VAL A 83 0.32 -29.24 18.89
CA VAL A 83 1.65 -29.51 19.46
C VAL A 83 2.72 -29.22 18.40
N GLY A 84 3.69 -28.42 18.76
CA GLY A 84 4.76 -27.96 17.88
C GLY A 84 4.61 -26.56 17.32
N ASP A 85 3.42 -25.94 17.44
CA ASP A 85 3.19 -24.58 16.98
C ASP A 85 4.02 -23.57 17.76
N GLU A 86 4.50 -22.54 17.05
CA GLU A 86 5.22 -21.42 17.62
C GLU A 86 4.26 -20.23 17.77
N LEU A 87 4.23 -19.67 18.99
CA LEU A 87 3.29 -18.62 19.40
C LEU A 87 4.03 -17.42 19.99
N TYR A 88 3.36 -16.29 20.03
CA TYR A 88 3.67 -15.18 20.92
C TYR A 88 2.68 -15.22 22.08
N VAL A 89 3.24 -15.28 23.30
CA VAL A 89 2.47 -15.37 24.53
C VAL A 89 2.59 -14.05 25.29
N GLY A 90 1.47 -13.43 25.58
CA GLY A 90 1.36 -12.33 26.52
C GLY A 90 1.40 -12.89 27.93
N ILE A 91 2.24 -12.31 28.76
CA ILE A 91 2.46 -12.73 30.15
C ILE A 91 1.98 -11.62 31.07
N GLU A 92 1.04 -11.98 31.92
CA GLU A 92 0.61 -11.16 33.04
C GLU A 92 1.44 -11.51 34.27
N ARG A 93 1.93 -10.48 34.99
CA ARG A 93 2.74 -10.65 36.17
C ARG A 93 2.05 -10.07 37.40
N ASP A 94 2.30 -10.69 38.57
CA ASP A 94 1.95 -10.11 39.87
C ASP A 94 2.90 -8.97 40.24
N GLU A 95 2.59 -8.27 41.33
CA GLU A 95 3.41 -7.19 41.89
C GLU A 95 4.84 -7.66 42.28
N GLU A 96 5.03 -8.96 42.51
CA GLU A 96 6.32 -9.57 42.84
C GLU A 96 7.09 -9.98 41.55
N GLY A 97 6.51 -9.83 40.38
CA GLY A 97 7.09 -10.16 39.06
C GLY A 97 6.97 -11.64 38.67
N ASN A 98 6.17 -12.46 39.37
CA ASN A 98 5.90 -13.84 39.00
C ASN A 98 4.85 -13.88 37.89
N ILE A 99 4.87 -14.93 37.06
CA ILE A 99 3.89 -15.14 36.00
C ILE A 99 2.58 -15.61 36.64
N LEU A 100 1.54 -14.81 36.56
CA LEU A 100 0.18 -15.16 36.98
C LEU A 100 -0.51 -16.00 35.90
N GLN A 101 -0.55 -15.51 34.68
CA GLN A 101 -1.27 -16.13 33.57
C GLN A 101 -0.57 -15.83 32.25
N GLY A 102 -0.68 -16.77 31.31
CA GLY A 102 -0.31 -16.56 29.92
C GLY A 102 -1.50 -16.68 29.00
N HIS A 103 -1.58 -15.84 27.99
CA HIS A 103 -2.57 -15.94 26.92
C HIS A 103 -1.90 -15.82 25.56
N ILE A 104 -2.55 -16.31 24.50
CA ILE A 104 -2.01 -16.22 23.15
C ILE A 104 -2.27 -14.82 22.61
N THR A 105 -1.21 -14.07 22.34
CA THR A 105 -1.32 -12.77 21.66
C THR A 105 -1.37 -12.97 20.16
N ASN A 106 -0.48 -13.80 19.61
CA ASN A 106 -0.41 -14.04 18.16
C ASN A 106 0.25 -15.40 17.83
N VAL A 107 -0.07 -15.92 16.65
CA VAL A 107 0.67 -17.03 16.04
C VAL A 107 1.94 -16.48 15.39
N LYS A 108 3.04 -17.16 15.56
CA LYS A 108 4.31 -16.77 14.98
C LYS A 108 4.38 -17.08 13.47
N ARG A 109 4.04 -16.10 12.66
CA ARG A 109 3.98 -16.19 11.18
C ARG A 109 5.22 -15.61 10.51
N ASP A 110 6.07 -14.90 11.26
CA ASP A 110 7.22 -14.11 10.77
C ASP A 110 8.17 -14.93 9.88
N LYS A 111 8.51 -16.15 10.25
CA LYS A 111 9.40 -16.99 9.46
C LYS A 111 8.87 -17.30 8.05
N TYR A 112 7.57 -17.56 7.91
CA TYR A 112 6.95 -17.84 6.60
C TYR A 112 6.92 -16.59 5.73
N LEU A 113 6.64 -15.43 6.33
CA LEU A 113 6.67 -14.14 5.65
C LEU A 113 8.10 -13.81 5.18
N ILE A 114 9.11 -14.06 6.02
CA ILE A 114 10.52 -13.87 5.65
C ILE A 114 10.90 -14.80 4.50
N TYR A 115 10.50 -16.08 4.52
CA TYR A 115 10.77 -17.00 3.42
C TYR A 115 10.14 -16.55 2.11
N LEU A 116 8.90 -16.01 2.15
CA LEU A 116 8.23 -15.44 0.99
C LEU A 116 8.99 -14.23 0.43
N VAL A 117 9.44 -13.32 1.30
CA VAL A 117 10.24 -12.16 0.91
C VAL A 117 11.57 -12.59 0.29
N ILE A 118 12.27 -13.56 0.90
CA ILE A 118 13.51 -14.09 0.35
C ILE A 118 13.27 -14.74 -1.02
N ALA A 119 12.22 -15.55 -1.16
CA ALA A 119 11.86 -16.18 -2.43
C ALA A 119 11.58 -15.12 -3.51
N PHE A 120 10.83 -14.07 -3.18
CA PHE A 120 10.58 -12.94 -4.09
C PHE A 120 11.86 -12.24 -4.53
N ILE A 121 12.77 -11.96 -3.58
CA ILE A 121 14.08 -11.33 -3.87
C ILE A 121 14.89 -12.22 -4.81
N LEU A 122 15.02 -13.51 -4.49
CA LEU A 122 15.80 -14.45 -5.30
C LEU A 122 15.23 -14.58 -6.71
N LEU A 123 13.92 -14.78 -6.85
CA LEU A 123 13.27 -14.87 -8.17
C LEU A 123 13.45 -13.61 -8.98
N THR A 124 13.31 -12.44 -8.37
CA THR A 124 13.50 -11.16 -9.05
C THR A 124 14.94 -10.99 -9.55
N ILE A 125 15.94 -11.44 -8.77
CA ILE A 125 17.35 -11.38 -9.19
C ILE A 125 17.63 -12.43 -10.29
N ILE A 126 17.16 -13.65 -10.14
CA ILE A 126 17.41 -14.72 -11.10
C ILE A 126 16.81 -14.39 -12.48
N VAL A 127 15.55 -13.95 -12.51
CA VAL A 127 14.86 -13.64 -13.76
C VAL A 127 15.26 -12.27 -14.30
N GLY A 128 15.36 -11.27 -13.43
CA GLY A 128 15.61 -9.87 -13.82
C GLY A 128 17.10 -9.50 -13.98
N GLY A 129 18.02 -10.32 -13.45
CA GLY A 129 19.45 -10.02 -13.46
C GLY A 129 19.76 -8.65 -12.85
N THR A 130 20.59 -7.85 -13.53
CA THR A 130 20.95 -6.50 -13.08
C THR A 130 19.76 -5.53 -13.03
N LYS A 131 18.74 -5.74 -13.87
CA LYS A 131 17.49 -4.95 -13.81
C LYS A 131 16.68 -5.34 -12.57
N GLY A 132 16.63 -6.61 -12.23
CA GLY A 132 15.97 -7.10 -11.01
C GLY A 132 16.57 -6.50 -9.74
N VAL A 133 17.91 -6.42 -9.64
CA VAL A 133 18.56 -5.75 -8.50
C VAL A 133 18.17 -4.27 -8.41
N LYS A 134 18.13 -3.55 -9.53
CA LYS A 134 17.68 -2.15 -9.57
C LYS A 134 16.22 -2.01 -9.12
N THR A 135 15.35 -2.92 -9.56
CA THR A 135 13.94 -2.93 -9.16
C THR A 135 13.78 -3.13 -7.66
N LEU A 136 14.52 -4.08 -7.06
CA LEU A 136 14.48 -4.30 -5.61
C LEU A 136 14.98 -3.07 -4.83
N PHE A 137 16.03 -2.43 -5.34
CA PHE A 137 16.55 -1.22 -4.72
C PHE A 137 15.54 -0.07 -4.77
N THR A 138 14.88 0.14 -5.91
CA THR A 138 13.82 1.17 -6.04
C THR A 138 12.59 0.84 -5.22
N LEU A 139 12.22 -0.44 -5.10
CA LEU A 139 11.15 -0.88 -4.20
C LEU A 139 11.47 -0.50 -2.74
N GLY A 140 12.70 -0.75 -2.30
CA GLY A 140 13.16 -0.33 -0.97
C GLY A 140 13.04 1.19 -0.75
N ILE A 141 13.44 1.99 -1.74
CA ILE A 141 13.31 3.45 -1.69
C ILE A 141 11.82 3.87 -1.60
N THR A 142 10.96 3.21 -2.36
CA THR A 142 9.51 3.49 -2.31
C THR A 142 8.94 3.21 -0.92
N ILE A 143 9.28 2.06 -0.32
CA ILE A 143 8.85 1.71 1.04
C ILE A 143 9.35 2.74 2.06
N ILE A 144 10.60 3.16 1.95
CA ILE A 144 11.18 4.21 2.81
C ILE A 144 10.44 5.54 2.59
N GLY A 145 10.14 5.91 1.35
CA GLY A 145 9.36 7.11 1.03
C GLY A 145 7.97 7.09 1.66
N VAL A 146 7.26 5.97 1.56
CA VAL A 146 5.94 5.78 2.20
C VAL A 146 6.06 5.86 3.72
N TYR A 147 7.09 5.25 4.32
CA TYR A 147 7.33 5.35 5.77
C TYR A 147 7.51 6.80 6.24
N TYR A 148 8.34 7.60 5.54
CA TYR A 148 8.52 9.01 5.87
C TYR A 148 7.25 9.83 5.65
N MET A 149 6.45 9.51 4.63
CA MET A 149 5.16 10.13 4.40
C MET A 149 4.21 9.88 5.57
N LEU A 150 4.04 8.62 5.99
CA LEU A 150 3.19 8.26 7.12
C LEU A 150 3.65 8.95 8.41
N ARG A 151 4.95 8.93 8.69
CA ARG A 151 5.52 9.62 9.86
C ARG A 151 5.29 11.13 9.82
N GLY A 152 5.39 11.74 8.63
CA GLY A 152 5.11 13.17 8.45
C GLY A 152 3.64 13.50 8.74
N ILE A 153 2.71 12.71 8.23
CA ILE A 153 1.26 12.87 8.45
C ILE A 153 0.91 12.71 9.93
N ILE A 154 1.44 11.69 10.60
CA ILE A 154 1.24 11.48 12.05
C ILE A 154 1.78 12.66 12.86
N ASN A 155 2.88 13.27 12.44
CA ASN A 155 3.45 14.48 13.06
C ASN A 155 2.72 15.78 12.67
N GLY A 156 1.53 15.70 12.07
CA GLY A 156 0.67 16.86 11.75
C GLY A 156 1.01 17.58 10.45
N GLN A 157 1.85 17.02 9.58
CA GLN A 157 2.08 17.59 8.25
C GLN A 157 0.86 17.35 7.35
N ASN A 158 0.64 18.30 6.42
CA ASN A 158 -0.46 18.18 5.47
C ASN A 158 -0.31 16.96 4.56
N PRO A 159 -1.26 15.98 4.57
CA PRO A 159 -1.14 14.74 3.83
C PRO A 159 -1.01 14.95 2.31
N VAL A 160 -1.71 15.95 1.76
CA VAL A 160 -1.68 16.25 0.33
C VAL A 160 -0.29 16.72 -0.10
N VAL A 161 0.29 17.67 0.63
CA VAL A 161 1.63 18.19 0.32
C VAL A 161 2.68 17.12 0.48
N THR A 162 2.62 16.36 1.58
CA THR A 162 3.60 15.32 1.88
C THR A 162 3.56 14.19 0.85
N SER A 163 2.36 13.76 0.42
CA SER A 163 2.21 12.71 -0.61
C SER A 163 2.72 13.16 -1.98
N ILE A 164 2.45 14.43 -2.36
CA ILE A 164 2.97 14.99 -3.62
C ILE A 164 4.50 15.04 -3.58
N MET A 165 5.10 15.54 -2.51
CA MET A 165 6.55 15.63 -2.38
C MET A 165 7.23 14.25 -2.43
N VAL A 166 6.70 13.28 -1.69
CA VAL A 166 7.21 11.91 -1.71
C VAL A 166 7.05 11.28 -3.09
N SER A 167 5.91 11.48 -3.76
CA SER A 167 5.66 10.99 -5.12
C SER A 167 6.67 11.56 -6.12
N ILE A 168 6.99 12.85 -6.04
CA ILE A 168 8.01 13.50 -6.88
C ILE A 168 9.38 12.86 -6.65
N VAL A 169 9.82 12.77 -5.39
CA VAL A 169 11.13 12.25 -5.02
C VAL A 169 11.27 10.78 -5.44
N VAL A 170 10.28 9.95 -5.11
CA VAL A 170 10.28 8.52 -5.49
C VAL A 170 10.30 8.36 -7.00
N THR A 171 9.50 9.14 -7.75
CA THR A 171 9.48 9.10 -9.22
C THR A 171 10.85 9.43 -9.80
N ILE A 172 11.46 10.53 -9.37
CA ILE A 172 12.76 10.97 -9.89
C ILE A 172 13.83 9.90 -9.65
N ILE A 173 13.92 9.42 -8.41
CA ILE A 173 14.95 8.44 -8.03
C ILE A 173 14.73 7.12 -8.79
N THR A 174 13.51 6.60 -8.77
CA THR A 174 13.15 5.32 -9.42
C THR A 174 13.41 5.37 -10.91
N MET A 175 12.97 6.44 -11.58
CA MET A 175 13.14 6.59 -13.03
C MET A 175 14.62 6.71 -13.46
N PHE A 176 15.46 7.38 -12.67
CA PHE A 176 16.89 7.43 -12.96
C PHE A 176 17.61 6.11 -12.68
N ILE A 177 17.23 5.38 -11.65
CA ILE A 177 17.86 4.07 -11.33
C ILE A 177 17.48 3.03 -12.39
N ILE A 178 16.20 2.93 -12.76
CA ILE A 178 15.71 1.95 -13.74
C ILE A 178 16.05 2.39 -15.15
N GLY A 179 15.72 3.62 -15.52
CA GLY A 179 15.85 4.17 -16.87
C GLY A 179 17.28 4.63 -17.21
N GLY A 180 18.12 4.90 -16.19
CA GLY A 180 19.44 5.54 -16.33
C GLY A 180 19.32 7.05 -16.54
N PHE A 181 20.46 7.76 -16.37
CA PHE A 181 20.54 9.21 -16.56
C PHE A 181 20.54 9.58 -18.04
N ASN A 182 19.36 9.53 -18.65
CA ASN A 182 19.21 9.79 -20.10
C ASN A 182 17.87 10.49 -20.41
N LYS A 183 17.73 10.91 -21.66
CA LYS A 183 16.55 11.66 -22.13
C LYS A 183 15.23 10.89 -21.96
N LYS A 184 15.22 9.56 -22.06
CA LYS A 184 14.01 8.77 -21.85
C LYS A 184 13.51 8.83 -20.40
N ALA A 185 14.43 8.80 -19.43
CA ALA A 185 14.08 8.93 -18.02
C ALA A 185 13.46 10.30 -17.73
N ILE A 186 14.02 11.38 -18.30
CA ILE A 186 13.46 12.74 -18.15
C ILE A 186 12.04 12.80 -18.73
N ALA A 187 11.82 12.20 -19.91
CA ALA A 187 10.50 12.17 -20.52
C ALA A 187 9.51 11.33 -19.67
N ALA A 188 9.94 10.20 -19.14
CA ALA A 188 9.14 9.37 -18.24
C ALA A 188 8.80 10.09 -16.94
N ILE A 189 9.75 10.79 -16.30
CA ILE A 189 9.50 11.61 -15.10
C ILE A 189 8.44 12.66 -15.38
N ALA A 190 8.60 13.44 -16.43
CA ALA A 190 7.67 14.50 -16.78
C ALA A 190 6.26 13.95 -17.10
N GLY A 191 6.19 12.83 -17.83
CA GLY A 191 4.94 12.11 -18.10
C GLY A 191 4.27 11.62 -16.82
N THR A 192 5.04 10.98 -15.92
CA THR A 192 4.51 10.46 -14.64
C THR A 192 3.96 11.57 -13.77
N LEU A 193 4.73 12.64 -13.57
CA LEU A 193 4.28 13.77 -12.77
C LEU A 193 3.00 14.40 -13.34
N SER A 194 2.91 14.55 -14.67
CA SER A 194 1.69 15.03 -15.33
C SER A 194 0.51 14.11 -15.08
N GLY A 195 0.67 12.79 -15.22
CA GLY A 195 -0.40 11.81 -15.01
C GLY A 195 -0.89 11.76 -13.56
N VAL A 196 0.03 11.82 -12.61
CA VAL A 196 -0.28 11.85 -11.18
C VAL A 196 -1.01 13.14 -10.80
N ILE A 197 -0.59 14.30 -11.33
CA ILE A 197 -1.29 15.57 -11.13
C ILE A 197 -2.71 15.50 -11.69
N ILE A 198 -2.89 14.95 -12.89
CA ILE A 198 -4.21 14.79 -13.51
C ILE A 198 -5.11 13.89 -12.63
N ALA A 199 -4.62 12.71 -12.25
CA ALA A 199 -5.37 11.77 -11.40
C ALA A 199 -5.75 12.42 -10.07
N GLY A 200 -4.79 13.09 -9.42
CA GLY A 200 -5.01 13.79 -8.16
C GLY A 200 -6.03 14.94 -8.29
N THR A 201 -5.94 15.74 -9.34
CA THR A 201 -6.90 16.83 -9.58
C THR A 201 -8.31 16.28 -9.77
N ILE A 202 -8.48 15.22 -10.56
CA ILE A 202 -9.78 14.57 -10.78
C ILE A 202 -10.31 14.04 -9.44
N SER A 203 -9.48 13.35 -8.68
CA SER A 203 -9.85 12.81 -7.37
C SER A 203 -10.32 13.90 -6.40
N LEU A 204 -9.59 15.02 -6.30
CA LEU A 204 -9.97 16.14 -5.44
C LEU A 204 -11.30 16.78 -5.88
N VAL A 205 -11.44 17.06 -7.18
CA VAL A 205 -12.65 17.69 -7.72
C VAL A 205 -13.87 16.80 -7.52
N ILE A 206 -13.80 15.55 -7.94
CA ILE A 206 -14.93 14.62 -7.82
C ILE A 206 -15.19 14.27 -6.35
N GLY A 207 -14.15 14.07 -5.54
CA GLY A 207 -14.28 13.80 -4.09
C GLY A 207 -14.97 14.95 -3.36
N TYR A 208 -14.66 16.20 -3.74
CA TYR A 208 -15.35 17.39 -3.21
C TYR A 208 -16.85 17.41 -3.56
N TYR A 209 -17.21 17.19 -4.84
CA TYR A 209 -18.62 17.15 -5.26
C TYR A 209 -19.37 15.91 -4.72
N ALA A 210 -18.68 14.80 -4.53
CA ALA A 210 -19.24 13.59 -3.92
C ALA A 210 -19.33 13.68 -2.38
N ASN A 211 -18.90 14.78 -1.76
CA ASN A 211 -18.88 14.98 -0.32
C ASN A 211 -18.16 13.87 0.46
N LEU A 212 -17.04 13.37 -0.09
CA LEU A 212 -16.24 12.39 0.61
C LEU A 212 -15.54 13.02 1.82
N SER A 213 -15.59 12.31 2.95
CA SER A 213 -15.01 12.77 4.23
C SER A 213 -13.61 12.20 4.49
N GLY A 214 -13.27 11.06 3.84
CA GLY A 214 -12.10 10.24 4.15
C GLY A 214 -12.34 9.25 5.29
N LEU A 215 -13.55 9.20 5.83
CA LEU A 215 -13.96 8.31 6.93
C LEU A 215 -14.88 7.17 6.46
N GLU A 216 -14.83 6.84 5.18
CA GLU A 216 -15.73 5.87 4.57
C GLU A 216 -15.37 4.42 4.89
N THR A 217 -14.14 4.16 5.37
CA THR A 217 -13.68 2.82 5.76
C THR A 217 -13.69 2.63 7.28
N SER A 218 -13.86 1.40 7.74
CA SER A 218 -13.82 1.05 9.17
C SER A 218 -12.46 1.39 9.79
N GLU A 219 -11.37 1.23 9.04
CA GLU A 219 -10.03 1.56 9.50
C GLU A 219 -9.85 3.06 9.73
N SER A 220 -10.41 3.90 8.83
CA SER A 220 -10.37 5.37 9.00
C SER A 220 -11.18 5.81 10.22
N GLN A 221 -12.34 5.19 10.46
CA GLN A 221 -13.15 5.45 11.64
C GLN A 221 -12.44 5.00 12.92
N MET A 222 -11.85 3.81 12.92
CA MET A 222 -11.06 3.32 14.06
C MET A 222 -9.86 4.23 14.35
N LEU A 223 -9.19 4.71 13.30
CA LEU A 223 -8.10 5.67 13.44
C LEU A 223 -8.57 6.98 14.07
N LEU A 224 -9.75 7.48 13.70
CA LEU A 224 -10.34 8.69 14.31
C LEU A 224 -10.51 8.53 15.82
N TYR A 225 -11.05 7.40 16.28
CA TYR A 225 -11.27 7.14 17.71
C TYR A 225 -9.98 6.89 18.48
N SER A 226 -9.00 6.22 17.87
CA SER A 226 -7.72 5.91 18.54
C SER A 226 -6.73 7.08 18.58
N THR A 227 -6.98 8.15 17.83
CA THR A 227 -6.09 9.30 17.70
C THR A 227 -6.80 10.63 17.97
N GLU A 228 -7.72 10.67 18.96
CA GLU A 228 -8.49 11.87 19.31
C GLU A 228 -7.62 13.12 19.56
N SER A 229 -6.39 12.94 20.05
CA SER A 229 -5.42 14.01 20.24
C SER A 229 -4.74 14.50 18.95
N MET A 230 -4.84 13.75 17.84
CA MET A 230 -4.23 14.08 16.58
C MET A 230 -5.28 14.65 15.61
N HIS A 231 -5.15 15.91 15.25
CA HIS A 231 -6.01 16.54 14.23
C HIS A 231 -5.61 16.05 12.84
N LEU A 232 -6.03 14.84 12.45
CA LEU A 232 -5.71 14.25 11.15
C LEU A 232 -6.66 14.76 10.05
N ASP A 233 -6.10 15.13 8.92
CA ASP A 233 -6.86 15.46 7.71
C ASP A 233 -7.20 14.18 6.93
N PHE A 234 -8.34 13.57 7.22
CA PHE A 234 -8.79 12.32 6.58
C PHE A 234 -9.05 12.48 5.08
N LYS A 235 -9.52 13.66 4.63
CA LYS A 235 -9.67 13.94 3.19
C LYS A 235 -8.32 13.96 2.49
N GLY A 236 -7.33 14.59 3.11
CA GLY A 236 -5.96 14.57 2.61
C GLY A 236 -5.31 13.19 2.62
N ILE A 237 -5.61 12.34 3.63
CA ILE A 237 -5.15 10.95 3.68
C ILE A 237 -5.76 10.11 2.55
N LEU A 238 -7.06 10.27 2.29
CA LEU A 238 -7.74 9.63 1.16
C LEU A 238 -7.09 10.04 -0.18
N PHE A 239 -6.84 11.33 -0.37
CA PHE A 239 -6.14 11.83 -1.55
C PHE A 239 -4.73 11.23 -1.69
N ALA A 240 -3.97 11.16 -0.59
CA ALA A 240 -2.63 10.56 -0.57
C ALA A 240 -2.65 9.08 -0.98
N SER A 241 -3.65 8.33 -0.54
CA SER A 241 -3.82 6.92 -0.90
C SER A 241 -4.07 6.74 -2.40
N ILE A 242 -4.91 7.61 -2.99
CA ILE A 242 -5.19 7.59 -4.44
C ILE A 242 -3.92 7.92 -5.25
N LEU A 243 -3.16 8.93 -4.82
CA LEU A 243 -1.89 9.28 -5.48
C LEU A 243 -0.91 8.13 -5.47
N LEU A 244 -0.70 7.50 -4.31
CA LEU A 244 0.22 6.37 -4.18
C LEU A 244 -0.22 5.16 -5.01
N GLY A 245 -1.50 4.80 -4.95
CA GLY A 245 -2.05 3.68 -5.71
C GLY A 245 -1.92 3.88 -7.22
N THR A 246 -2.04 5.12 -7.69
CA THR A 246 -1.94 5.44 -9.12
C THR A 246 -0.49 5.58 -9.58
N LEU A 247 0.42 6.03 -8.70
CA LEU A 247 1.80 6.39 -9.04
C LEU A 247 2.54 5.25 -9.74
N GLY A 248 2.48 4.02 -9.22
CA GLY A 248 3.17 2.86 -9.79
C GLY A 248 2.72 2.58 -11.22
N ALA A 249 1.41 2.50 -11.45
CA ALA A 249 0.84 2.22 -12.76
C ALA A 249 1.17 3.31 -13.80
N VAL A 250 1.10 4.58 -13.42
CA VAL A 250 1.48 5.70 -14.28
C VAL A 250 2.98 5.67 -14.61
N MET A 251 3.83 5.35 -13.62
CA MET A 251 5.28 5.21 -13.84
C MET A 251 5.60 4.15 -14.90
N ASP A 252 4.96 2.99 -14.82
CA ASP A 252 5.21 1.88 -15.74
C ASP A 252 4.79 2.23 -17.17
N VAL A 253 3.64 2.87 -17.35
CA VAL A 253 3.16 3.35 -18.64
C VAL A 253 4.13 4.37 -19.25
N CYS A 254 4.56 5.38 -18.47
CA CYS A 254 5.47 6.42 -18.93
C CYS A 254 6.84 5.86 -19.32
N MET A 255 7.38 4.93 -18.52
CA MET A 255 8.66 4.30 -18.80
C MET A 255 8.57 3.42 -20.05
N SER A 256 7.49 2.67 -20.22
CA SER A 256 7.27 1.82 -21.40
C SER A 256 7.20 2.65 -22.68
N ILE A 257 6.40 3.71 -22.70
CA ILE A 257 6.27 4.60 -23.87
C ILE A 257 7.59 5.29 -24.20
N SER A 258 8.23 5.90 -23.20
CA SER A 258 9.48 6.66 -23.42
C SER A 258 10.66 5.75 -23.81
N SER A 259 10.72 4.52 -23.27
CA SER A 259 11.72 3.53 -23.66
C SER A 259 11.51 3.06 -25.09
N SER A 260 10.28 2.75 -25.47
CA SER A 260 9.94 2.28 -26.82
C SER A 260 10.18 3.36 -27.89
N ILE A 261 9.80 4.62 -27.61
CA ILE A 261 10.07 5.73 -28.54
C ILE A 261 11.56 5.94 -28.70
N LYS A 262 12.35 5.82 -27.61
CA LYS A 262 13.80 5.92 -27.69
C LYS A 262 14.39 4.79 -28.53
N GLU A 263 13.98 3.55 -28.31
CA GLU A 263 14.45 2.39 -29.05
C GLU A 263 14.12 2.49 -30.54
N LEU A 264 12.90 2.87 -30.89
CA LEU A 264 12.51 3.12 -32.27
C LEU A 264 13.38 4.19 -32.92
N LYS A 265 13.68 5.28 -32.20
CA LYS A 265 14.54 6.35 -32.71
C LYS A 265 15.99 5.94 -32.88
N ASP A 266 16.52 5.13 -31.97
CA ASP A 266 17.90 4.64 -32.02
C ASP A 266 18.07 3.63 -33.18
N ASN A 267 17.08 2.75 -33.41
CA ASN A 267 17.08 1.74 -34.48
C ASN A 267 16.78 2.34 -35.87
N ASN A 268 15.94 3.37 -35.94
CA ASN A 268 15.62 4.07 -37.18
C ASN A 268 15.70 5.60 -37.02
N PRO A 269 16.89 6.18 -37.13
CA PRO A 269 17.09 7.62 -36.97
C PRO A 269 16.35 8.51 -37.97
N LEU A 270 15.86 7.95 -39.09
CA LEU A 270 15.13 8.68 -40.13
C LEU A 270 13.63 8.85 -39.81
N MET A 271 13.11 8.17 -38.79
CA MET A 271 11.70 8.34 -38.40
C MET A 271 11.38 9.79 -38.08
N THR A 272 10.27 10.23 -38.64
CA THR A 272 9.74 11.58 -38.41
C THR A 272 9.12 11.69 -37.01
N VAL A 273 8.96 12.91 -36.52
CA VAL A 273 8.28 13.22 -35.26
C VAL A 273 6.89 12.61 -35.20
N GLY A 274 6.12 12.73 -36.31
CA GLY A 274 4.76 12.17 -36.40
C GLY A 274 4.72 10.64 -36.35
N GLN A 275 5.68 9.97 -37.01
CA GLN A 275 5.79 8.50 -36.94
C GLN A 275 6.15 8.01 -35.54
N LEU A 276 7.11 8.66 -34.87
CA LEU A 276 7.47 8.33 -33.49
C LEU A 276 6.30 8.56 -32.52
N PHE A 277 5.58 9.67 -32.68
CA PHE A 277 4.38 9.95 -31.87
C PHE A 277 3.29 8.88 -32.10
N LYS A 278 2.98 8.56 -33.37
CA LYS A 278 1.98 7.54 -33.71
C LYS A 278 2.36 6.17 -33.12
N SER A 279 3.62 5.77 -33.22
CA SER A 279 4.12 4.53 -32.64
C SER A 279 4.03 4.54 -31.10
N GLY A 280 4.43 5.64 -30.46
CA GLY A 280 4.29 5.81 -29.01
C GLY A 280 2.84 5.76 -28.55
N MET A 281 1.93 6.37 -29.29
CA MET A 281 0.47 6.30 -29.03
C MET A 281 -0.08 4.87 -29.17
N ASN A 282 0.36 4.10 -30.17
CA ASN A 282 -0.10 2.73 -30.34
C ASN A 282 0.37 1.85 -29.16
N ILE A 283 1.65 1.90 -28.82
CA ILE A 283 2.20 1.19 -27.65
C ILE A 283 1.48 1.63 -26.37
N GLY A 284 1.28 2.95 -26.19
CA GLY A 284 0.59 3.48 -25.04
C GLY A 284 -0.85 3.00 -24.91
N LYS A 285 -1.58 2.84 -26.02
CA LYS A 285 -2.95 2.31 -26.00
C LYS A 285 -3.01 0.86 -25.51
N ASP A 286 -2.06 0.03 -25.92
CA ASP A 286 -2.00 -1.36 -25.50
C ASP A 286 -1.70 -1.45 -23.99
N VAL A 287 -0.72 -0.68 -23.52
CA VAL A 287 -0.31 -0.67 -22.11
C VAL A 287 -1.39 -0.04 -21.21
N MET A 288 -2.03 1.07 -21.64
CA MET A 288 -3.05 1.72 -20.81
C MET A 288 -4.25 0.83 -20.52
N GLY A 289 -4.66 0.01 -21.50
CA GLY A 289 -5.81 -0.88 -21.33
C GLY A 289 -5.56 -1.91 -20.23
N THR A 290 -4.40 -2.56 -20.25
CA THR A 290 -4.01 -3.55 -19.23
C THR A 290 -3.76 -2.90 -17.88
N MET A 291 -3.09 -1.75 -17.82
CA MET A 291 -2.77 -1.07 -16.55
C MET A 291 -4.02 -0.49 -15.88
N SER A 292 -4.95 0.11 -16.65
CA SER A 292 -6.21 0.60 -16.08
C SER A 292 -7.06 -0.54 -15.51
N ASN A 293 -7.14 -1.68 -16.23
CA ASN A 293 -7.84 -2.85 -15.72
C ASN A 293 -7.18 -3.41 -14.45
N THR A 294 -5.85 -3.50 -14.42
CA THR A 294 -5.10 -3.95 -13.24
C THR A 294 -5.37 -3.04 -12.03
N LEU A 295 -5.38 -1.73 -12.23
CA LEU A 295 -5.64 -0.77 -11.15
C LEU A 295 -7.06 -0.91 -10.59
N ILE A 296 -8.08 -1.02 -11.46
CA ILE A 296 -9.47 -1.22 -11.05
C ILE A 296 -9.62 -2.55 -10.29
N LEU A 297 -9.01 -3.64 -10.80
CA LEU A 297 -9.06 -4.94 -10.14
C LEU A 297 -8.32 -4.94 -8.80
N ALA A 298 -7.23 -4.19 -8.67
CA ALA A 298 -6.50 -4.06 -7.41
C ALA A 298 -7.36 -3.40 -6.32
N PHE A 299 -8.04 -2.29 -6.65
CA PHE A 299 -8.95 -1.63 -5.71
C PHE A 299 -10.17 -2.51 -5.41
N ALA A 300 -10.85 -3.06 -6.43
CA ALA A 300 -11.99 -3.95 -6.21
C ALA A 300 -11.61 -5.20 -5.40
N GLY A 301 -10.43 -5.75 -5.63
CA GLY A 301 -9.92 -6.92 -4.90
C GLY A 301 -9.62 -6.63 -3.44
N SER A 302 -9.04 -5.48 -3.13
CA SER A 302 -8.77 -5.06 -1.73
C SER A 302 -10.05 -4.81 -0.95
N SER A 303 -11.12 -4.37 -1.61
CA SER A 303 -12.40 -4.00 -1.00
C SER A 303 -13.46 -5.11 -1.12
N LEU A 304 -13.09 -6.31 -1.59
CA LEU A 304 -14.03 -7.38 -1.91
C LEU A 304 -14.93 -7.76 -0.72
N ASN A 305 -14.36 -7.90 0.47
CA ASN A 305 -15.11 -8.26 1.68
C ASN A 305 -16.18 -7.22 2.01
N SER A 306 -15.84 -5.93 1.94
CA SER A 306 -16.78 -4.84 2.19
C SER A 306 -17.87 -4.77 1.13
N ILE A 307 -17.52 -4.99 -0.14
CA ILE A 307 -18.50 -5.06 -1.24
C ILE A 307 -19.45 -6.23 -1.04
N MET A 308 -18.95 -7.42 -0.66
CA MET A 308 -19.78 -8.59 -0.37
C MET A 308 -20.71 -8.35 0.81
N LEU A 309 -20.24 -7.72 1.88
CA LEU A 309 -21.07 -7.36 3.02
C LEU A 309 -22.23 -6.45 2.61
N ILE A 310 -21.93 -5.39 1.87
CA ILE A 310 -22.92 -4.43 1.38
C ILE A 310 -23.92 -5.12 0.43
N TRP A 311 -23.41 -6.00 -0.45
CA TRP A 311 -24.25 -6.79 -1.36
C TRP A 311 -25.23 -7.71 -0.60
N GLY A 312 -24.76 -8.30 0.50
CA GLY A 312 -25.58 -9.17 1.36
C GLY A 312 -26.81 -8.49 1.97
N TYR A 313 -26.78 -7.16 2.14
CA TYR A 313 -27.94 -6.39 2.62
C TYR A 313 -29.05 -6.22 1.57
N GLN A 314 -28.90 -6.74 0.35
CA GLN A 314 -29.90 -6.71 -0.74
C GLN A 314 -30.49 -5.31 -1.01
N MET A 315 -29.65 -4.28 -0.93
CA MET A 315 -30.04 -2.89 -1.14
C MET A 315 -30.43 -2.62 -2.59
N GLY A 316 -31.38 -1.70 -2.79
CA GLY A 316 -31.72 -1.22 -4.14
C GLY A 316 -30.54 -0.53 -4.83
N ARG A 317 -30.46 -0.63 -6.18
CA ARG A 317 -29.35 -0.08 -6.98
C ARG A 317 -29.02 1.38 -6.64
N ARG A 318 -30.03 2.23 -6.44
CA ARG A 318 -29.80 3.65 -6.08
C ARG A 318 -29.12 3.80 -4.74
N GLN A 319 -29.53 3.04 -3.75
CA GLN A 319 -28.94 3.06 -2.42
C GLN A 319 -27.51 2.54 -2.45
N PHE A 320 -27.24 1.43 -3.13
CA PHE A 320 -25.91 0.86 -3.32
C PHE A 320 -24.91 1.88 -3.93
N MET A 321 -25.31 2.54 -5.02
CA MET A 321 -24.45 3.52 -5.70
C MET A 321 -24.16 4.80 -4.90
N ASN A 322 -24.97 5.08 -3.87
CA ASN A 322 -24.81 6.26 -3.01
C ASN A 322 -24.19 5.93 -1.64
N ILE A 323 -23.72 4.70 -1.43
CA ILE A 323 -22.94 4.37 -0.23
C ILE A 323 -21.59 5.07 -0.35
N PRO A 324 -21.15 5.89 0.65
CA PRO A 324 -19.90 6.63 0.58
C PRO A 324 -18.69 5.75 0.31
N PHE A 325 -18.61 4.56 0.92
CA PHE A 325 -17.55 3.58 0.67
C PHE A 325 -17.46 3.18 -0.83
N ILE A 326 -18.60 2.85 -1.45
CA ILE A 326 -18.65 2.48 -2.88
C ILE A 326 -18.24 3.68 -3.75
N GLY A 327 -18.68 4.88 -3.39
CA GLY A 327 -18.27 6.12 -4.06
C GLY A 327 -16.74 6.31 -4.02
N THR A 328 -16.13 6.08 -2.87
CA THR A 328 -14.69 6.17 -2.68
C THR A 328 -13.93 5.18 -3.57
N GLU A 329 -14.33 3.90 -3.58
CA GLU A 329 -13.71 2.87 -4.41
C GLU A 329 -13.78 3.21 -5.91
N ILE A 330 -14.94 3.68 -6.38
CA ILE A 330 -15.13 4.10 -7.76
C ILE A 330 -14.24 5.29 -8.10
N ILE A 331 -14.16 6.29 -7.23
CA ILE A 331 -13.34 7.49 -7.45
C ILE A 331 -11.86 7.12 -7.47
N GLN A 332 -11.39 6.28 -6.58
CA GLN A 332 -10.01 5.79 -6.56
C GLN A 332 -9.64 5.07 -7.88
N GLY A 333 -10.43 4.07 -8.25
CA GLY A 333 -10.18 3.27 -9.45
C GLY A 333 -10.26 4.10 -10.74
N LEU A 334 -11.29 4.94 -10.89
CA LEU A 334 -11.50 5.71 -12.12
C LEU A 334 -10.60 6.93 -12.24
N SER A 335 -10.34 7.67 -11.16
CA SER A 335 -9.41 8.82 -11.21
C SER A 335 -8.01 8.38 -11.60
N GLY A 336 -7.54 7.27 -11.01
CA GLY A 336 -6.26 6.67 -11.37
C GLY A 336 -6.23 6.19 -12.82
N SER A 337 -7.27 5.51 -13.27
CA SER A 337 -7.38 5.02 -14.66
C SER A 337 -7.43 6.16 -15.68
N ILE A 338 -8.16 7.25 -15.40
CA ILE A 338 -8.16 8.44 -16.25
C ILE A 338 -6.77 9.08 -16.29
N GLY A 339 -6.08 9.14 -15.14
CA GLY A 339 -4.69 9.58 -15.07
C GLY A 339 -3.77 8.75 -15.99
N ILE A 340 -3.90 7.43 -15.98
CA ILE A 340 -3.16 6.52 -16.88
C ILE A 340 -3.49 6.82 -18.34
N VAL A 341 -4.78 6.94 -18.71
CA VAL A 341 -5.20 7.20 -20.10
C VAL A 341 -4.64 8.52 -20.62
N LEU A 342 -4.75 9.60 -19.82
CA LEU A 342 -4.28 10.92 -20.23
C LEU A 342 -2.75 11.06 -20.21
N THR A 343 -2.08 10.25 -19.41
CA THR A 343 -0.60 10.21 -19.40
C THR A 343 -0.01 9.70 -20.72
N VAL A 344 -0.72 8.86 -21.48
CA VAL A 344 -0.24 8.28 -22.74
C VAL A 344 0.10 9.36 -23.77
N PRO A 345 -0.82 10.24 -24.19
CA PRO A 345 -0.51 11.29 -25.17
C PRO A 345 0.53 12.28 -24.62
N VAL A 346 0.46 12.63 -23.33
CA VAL A 346 1.40 13.56 -22.71
C VAL A 346 2.83 13.00 -22.76
N THR A 347 3.02 11.74 -22.34
CA THR A 347 4.34 11.09 -22.36
C THR A 347 4.86 10.90 -23.78
N ALA A 348 4.00 10.54 -24.73
CA ALA A 348 4.39 10.39 -26.13
C ALA A 348 4.88 11.72 -26.72
N ILE A 349 4.17 12.83 -26.47
CA ILE A 349 4.57 14.18 -26.90
C ILE A 349 5.91 14.57 -26.28
N ILE A 350 6.04 14.47 -24.95
CA ILE A 350 7.27 14.85 -24.23
C ILE A 350 8.44 14.00 -24.72
N SER A 351 8.26 12.69 -24.88
CA SER A 351 9.32 11.77 -25.32
C SER A 351 9.83 12.16 -26.71
N VAL A 352 8.94 12.45 -27.66
CA VAL A 352 9.32 12.85 -29.00
C VAL A 352 10.03 14.21 -29.00
N MET A 353 9.56 15.18 -28.19
CA MET A 353 10.19 16.51 -28.08
C MET A 353 11.60 16.43 -27.50
N VAL A 354 11.78 15.67 -26.42
CA VAL A 354 13.07 15.53 -25.71
C VAL A 354 14.08 14.73 -26.54
N LEU A 355 13.60 13.76 -27.34
CA LEU A 355 14.43 12.93 -28.20
C LEU A 355 14.70 13.55 -29.57
N LYS A 356 14.08 14.70 -29.90
CA LYS A 356 14.34 15.43 -31.14
C LYS A 356 15.82 15.80 -31.21
N ARG A 357 16.57 15.23 -32.20
CA ARG A 357 17.97 15.63 -32.43
C ARG A 357 17.99 17.06 -32.97
N LYS A 358 18.91 17.88 -32.46
CA LYS A 358 19.31 19.12 -33.17
C LYS A 358 19.71 18.72 -34.59
N PRO A 359 19.24 19.42 -35.65
CA PRO A 359 19.63 19.11 -37.00
C PRO A 359 21.18 19.15 -37.08
N ILE A 360 21.75 18.06 -37.59
CA ILE A 360 23.19 18.04 -37.94
C ILE A 360 23.39 19.16 -38.93
N LYS A 361 24.10 20.24 -38.56
CA LYS A 361 24.51 21.26 -39.50
C LYS A 361 25.36 20.52 -40.54
N SER A 362 24.81 20.31 -41.75
CA SER A 362 25.49 19.74 -42.89
C SER A 362 26.68 20.65 -43.19
N ASN A 363 27.88 20.12 -42.94
CA ASN A 363 29.13 20.80 -43.24
C ASN A 363 29.41 20.70 -44.75
N LYS A 364 28.53 21.33 -45.57
CA LYS A 364 28.64 21.39 -47.04
C LYS A 364 29.81 22.25 -47.54
N ASN A 365 30.69 22.77 -46.67
CA ASN A 365 31.73 23.74 -47.08
C ASN A 365 33.15 23.22 -47.07
N LYS A 366 33.40 21.90 -47.16
CA LYS A 366 34.82 21.41 -47.30
C LYS A 366 35.17 20.73 -48.62
N SER A 367 34.21 20.62 -49.58
CA SER A 367 34.51 19.95 -50.86
C SER A 367 34.99 20.89 -52.00
N ASN A 368 34.86 22.23 -51.87
CA ASN A 368 35.18 23.13 -52.99
C ASN A 368 36.58 23.81 -52.91
N LYS A 369 37.47 23.33 -52.02
CA LYS A 369 38.84 23.90 -51.93
C LYS A 369 39.95 22.97 -52.42
N LYS A 370 39.64 21.79 -53.00
CA LYS A 370 40.66 20.84 -53.50
C LYS A 370 40.75 20.78 -55.01
N ASN A 371 40.01 21.57 -55.80
CA ASN A 371 40.11 21.60 -57.27
C ASN A 371 40.60 22.94 -57.82
N LYS A 372 41.45 23.68 -57.09
CA LYS A 372 42.22 24.80 -57.64
C LYS A 372 43.63 24.71 -57.10
N ARG A 373 44.42 23.79 -57.62
CA ARG A 373 45.88 23.82 -57.74
C ARG A 373 46.27 22.88 -58.85
#